data_9cfe2b96e87fec2dc38236b126842a4d
#
_entry.id   9cfe2b96e87fec2dc38236b126842a4d
#
_cell.length_a   1.000
_cell.length_b   1.000
_cell.length_c   1.000
_cell.angle_alpha   90.00
_cell.angle_beta   90.00
_cell.angle_gamma   90.00
#
_symmetry.space_group_name_H-M   'P 1'
#
loop_
_entity.id
_entity.type
_entity.pdbx_description
1 polymer ?
#
loop_
_entity_poly.entity_id
_entity_poly.type
_entity_poly.pdbx_seq_one_letter_code
_entity_poly.pdbx_strand_id
1 'polypeptide(L)'
;LQFSLMGARDMSIMRTPPPNRYPIHTELITFNREAIIDAVNFEMSRNGQVYFVCNRIFKLEELKLFLEKHIPDCRVVIGHGQMAPEQLEKVIMGFINYDYDVLLSTTIVENGIDVGNANTIIIEDAHKFGLSDLHQMRGRVGRSNKKAFCYLIAPPKSALTPEARRRLEALETFSELGSGFNLAMQDLDIRGAGNLLGSEQSGFMEDLGYETYQKILSQAVTELKNEEFSDLYQQEMEAGEQFTGDDFVDDCAIESDLETYFPDTYVPGSSERMLLYRELDHLQSDDELKAYRQRLIDRFGPVPKEGEELMHVVTLRRLGKRLGAEKIMLKTGSMQMQFVSNVNSPFYKSQMFSRVINYVTTHVRECALKEKNNKRYLRIKDVTSVEQAVELLRKISSLELK
;
A
#
# COMPACT_ATOMS: atom_id res chain seq x y z
N LEU A 1 -10.40 -6.77 3.58
CA LEU A 1 -9.58 -5.65 3.15
C LEU A 1 -10.46 -4.47 2.73
N GLN A 2 -11.38 -4.62 1.78
CA GLN A 2 -12.25 -3.56 1.27
C GLN A 2 -13.04 -2.82 2.35
N PHE A 3 -13.69 -3.53 3.28
CA PHE A 3 -14.40 -2.90 4.41
C PHE A 3 -13.47 -2.12 5.35
N SER A 4 -12.24 -2.59 5.53
CA SER A 4 -11.27 -1.89 6.36
C SER A 4 -10.74 -0.63 5.67
N LEU A 5 -10.57 -0.68 4.36
CA LEU A 5 -10.16 0.50 3.57
C LEU A 5 -11.25 1.58 3.50
N MET A 6 -12.51 1.20 3.63
CA MET A 6 -13.66 2.12 3.73
C MET A 6 -13.88 2.65 5.16
N GLY A 7 -13.01 2.30 6.12
CA GLY A 7 -13.17 2.71 7.52
C GLY A 7 -14.28 1.97 8.29
N ALA A 8 -14.93 0.97 7.66
CA ALA A 8 -16.00 0.20 8.30
C ALA A 8 -15.49 -0.88 9.29
N ARG A 9 -14.19 -1.19 9.26
CA ARG A 9 -13.49 -2.10 10.19
C ARG A 9 -12.06 -1.66 10.37
N ASP A 10 -11.56 -1.75 11.60
CA ASP A 10 -10.16 -1.52 11.90
C ASP A 10 -9.26 -2.55 11.21
N MET A 11 -8.09 -2.10 10.76
CA MET A 11 -7.10 -2.93 10.10
C MET A 11 -5.71 -2.68 10.69
N SER A 12 -5.05 -3.76 11.09
CA SER A 12 -3.65 -3.73 11.50
C SER A 12 -2.78 -4.36 10.42
N ILE A 13 -1.67 -3.72 10.07
CA ILE A 13 -0.73 -4.19 9.06
C ILE A 13 0.56 -4.64 9.75
N MET A 14 0.92 -5.91 9.59
CA MET A 14 2.22 -6.43 10.04
C MET A 14 3.25 -6.26 8.93
N ARG A 15 4.16 -5.31 9.10
CA ARG A 15 5.22 -4.99 8.11
C ARG A 15 6.57 -5.64 8.42
N THR A 16 6.82 -5.97 9.69
CA THR A 16 8.10 -6.55 10.11
C THR A 16 8.12 -8.05 9.87
N PRO A 17 8.96 -8.56 8.98
CA PRO A 17 9.08 -10.00 8.75
C PRO A 17 9.79 -10.69 9.93
N PRO A 18 9.58 -12.01 10.12
CA PRO A 18 10.36 -12.78 11.07
C PRO A 18 11.86 -12.73 10.75
N PRO A 19 12.75 -12.76 11.75
CA PRO A 19 14.18 -12.80 11.52
C PRO A 19 14.60 -14.10 10.80
N ASN A 20 15.74 -14.07 10.12
CA ASN A 20 16.34 -15.21 9.41
C ASN A 20 15.48 -15.82 8.29
N ARG A 21 14.72 -15.01 7.58
CA ARG A 21 14.01 -15.42 6.38
C ARG A 21 14.50 -14.65 5.17
N TYR A 22 14.54 -15.34 4.02
CA TYR A 22 14.91 -14.75 2.75
C TYR A 22 13.65 -14.54 1.89
N PRO A 23 13.62 -13.50 1.04
CA PRO A 23 12.62 -13.36 -0.01
C PRO A 23 12.59 -14.62 -0.89
N ILE A 24 11.40 -15.01 -1.33
CA ILE A 24 11.24 -16.16 -2.22
C ILE A 24 11.51 -15.66 -3.65
N HIS A 25 12.57 -16.20 -4.27
CA HIS A 25 12.86 -15.89 -5.67
C HIS A 25 11.72 -16.41 -6.55
N THR A 26 10.96 -15.50 -7.15
CA THR A 26 9.79 -15.81 -7.94
C THR A 26 10.09 -15.55 -9.42
N GLU A 27 9.86 -16.54 -10.27
CA GLU A 27 10.18 -16.46 -11.68
C GLU A 27 9.01 -16.98 -12.53
N LEU A 28 8.63 -16.21 -13.55
CA LEU A 28 7.63 -16.59 -14.54
C LEU A 28 8.33 -17.25 -15.74
N ILE A 29 8.08 -18.53 -15.94
CA ILE A 29 8.68 -19.32 -17.02
C ILE A 29 7.63 -19.96 -17.92
N THR A 30 7.99 -20.21 -19.17
CA THR A 30 7.21 -21.13 -20.03
C THR A 30 7.51 -22.58 -19.65
N PHE A 31 6.60 -23.51 -19.98
CA PHE A 31 6.84 -24.91 -19.70
C PHE A 31 8.14 -25.39 -20.38
N ASN A 32 9.14 -25.69 -19.56
CA ASN A 32 10.44 -26.18 -20.01
C ASN A 32 10.83 -27.39 -19.15
N ARG A 33 11.01 -28.55 -19.80
CA ARG A 33 11.36 -29.80 -19.14
C ARG A 33 12.71 -29.74 -18.45
N GLU A 34 13.69 -29.14 -19.09
CA GLU A 34 15.04 -28.99 -18.52
C GLU A 34 15.03 -28.14 -17.26
N ALA A 35 14.35 -26.99 -17.29
CA ALA A 35 14.23 -26.11 -16.13
C ALA A 35 13.56 -26.78 -14.93
N ILE A 36 12.55 -27.64 -15.18
CA ILE A 36 11.89 -28.43 -14.12
C ILE A 36 12.86 -29.44 -13.52
N ILE A 37 13.58 -30.18 -14.37
CA ILE A 37 14.57 -31.19 -13.95
C ILE A 37 15.68 -30.51 -13.12
N ASP A 38 16.20 -29.39 -13.60
CA ASP A 38 17.25 -28.62 -12.93
C ASP A 38 16.78 -28.11 -11.55
N ALA A 39 15.57 -27.57 -11.46
CA ALA A 39 14.98 -27.11 -10.21
C ALA A 39 14.83 -28.23 -9.17
N VAL A 40 14.36 -29.42 -9.61
CA VAL A 40 14.24 -30.59 -8.73
C VAL A 40 15.60 -31.12 -8.30
N ASN A 41 16.52 -31.29 -9.24
CA ASN A 41 17.90 -31.74 -8.93
C ASN A 41 18.63 -30.77 -8.01
N PHE A 42 18.50 -29.46 -8.21
CA PHE A 42 19.06 -28.46 -7.35
C PHE A 42 18.55 -28.59 -5.92
N GLU A 43 17.23 -28.77 -5.75
CA GLU A 43 16.61 -28.92 -4.44
C GLU A 43 17.08 -30.23 -3.75
N MET A 44 17.09 -31.33 -4.48
CA MET A 44 17.59 -32.64 -3.97
C MET A 44 19.06 -32.55 -3.56
N SER A 45 19.91 -31.86 -4.32
CA SER A 45 21.35 -31.71 -4.03
C SER A 45 21.65 -31.04 -2.70
N ARG A 46 20.74 -30.19 -2.22
CA ARG A 46 20.84 -29.52 -0.91
C ARG A 46 19.95 -30.14 0.18
N ASN A 47 19.48 -31.36 -0.04
CA ASN A 47 18.56 -32.07 0.83
C ASN A 47 17.27 -31.28 1.12
N GLY A 48 16.70 -30.65 0.11
CA GLY A 48 15.41 -29.98 0.18
C GLY A 48 14.31 -30.78 -0.48
N GLN A 49 13.07 -30.28 -0.40
CA GLN A 49 11.89 -30.88 -0.98
C GLN A 49 11.16 -29.89 -1.89
N VAL A 50 10.41 -30.44 -2.86
CA VAL A 50 9.72 -29.65 -3.88
C VAL A 50 8.21 -29.89 -3.78
N TYR A 51 7.43 -28.80 -3.74
CA TYR A 51 6.03 -28.81 -4.10
C TYR A 51 5.87 -28.60 -5.60
N PHE A 52 5.12 -29.50 -6.26
CA PHE A 52 4.75 -29.31 -7.65
C PHE A 52 3.22 -29.30 -7.75
N VAL A 53 2.65 -28.12 -8.02
CA VAL A 53 1.19 -27.92 -8.04
C VAL A 53 0.69 -27.94 -9.47
N CYS A 54 -0.31 -28.80 -9.73
CA CYS A 54 -1.01 -28.90 -11.00
C CYS A 54 -2.51 -29.00 -10.76
N ASN A 55 -3.32 -28.14 -11.37
CA ASN A 55 -4.77 -28.10 -11.15
C ASN A 55 -5.56 -29.26 -11.82
N ARG A 56 -4.87 -30.23 -12.43
CA ARG A 56 -5.49 -31.32 -13.17
C ARG A 56 -4.99 -32.67 -12.67
N ILE A 57 -5.85 -33.43 -12.02
CA ILE A 57 -5.50 -34.73 -11.40
C ILE A 57 -4.87 -35.69 -12.43
N PHE A 58 -5.44 -35.80 -13.66
CA PHE A 58 -4.93 -36.70 -14.69
C PHE A 58 -3.47 -36.35 -15.13
N LYS A 59 -3.05 -35.11 -15.03
CA LYS A 59 -1.68 -34.72 -15.34
C LYS A 59 -0.68 -35.06 -14.23
N LEU A 60 -1.12 -35.29 -13.00
CA LEU A 60 -0.22 -35.64 -11.89
C LEU A 60 0.51 -36.94 -12.18
N GLU A 61 -0.19 -37.95 -12.75
CA GLU A 61 0.42 -39.20 -13.13
C GLU A 61 1.43 -39.05 -14.28
N GLU A 62 1.10 -38.21 -15.28
CA GLU A 62 2.02 -37.92 -16.38
C GLU A 62 3.30 -37.25 -15.87
N LEU A 63 3.13 -36.29 -14.95
CA LEU A 63 4.26 -35.56 -14.33
C LEU A 63 5.09 -36.52 -13.44
N LYS A 64 4.46 -37.42 -12.71
CA LYS A 64 5.16 -38.43 -11.93
C LYS A 64 6.04 -39.30 -12.83
N LEU A 65 5.46 -39.90 -13.87
CA LEU A 65 6.20 -40.69 -14.86
C LEU A 65 7.34 -39.90 -15.54
N PHE A 66 7.10 -38.61 -15.82
CA PHE A 66 8.10 -37.75 -16.36
C PHE A 66 9.29 -37.57 -15.41
N LEU A 67 9.02 -37.28 -14.11
CA LEU A 67 10.09 -37.07 -13.13
C LEU A 67 10.84 -38.35 -12.85
N GLU A 68 10.16 -39.48 -12.63
CA GLU A 68 10.79 -40.78 -12.37
C GLU A 68 11.66 -41.27 -13.55
N LYS A 69 11.25 -40.94 -14.79
CA LYS A 69 12.03 -41.25 -16.00
C LYS A 69 13.32 -40.42 -16.12
N HIS A 70 13.29 -39.15 -15.77
CA HIS A 70 14.40 -38.23 -16.00
C HIS A 70 15.29 -38.01 -14.77
N ILE A 71 14.74 -38.31 -13.59
CA ILE A 71 15.44 -38.22 -12.30
C ILE A 71 15.19 -39.54 -11.54
N PRO A 72 15.91 -40.62 -11.87
CA PRO A 72 15.62 -41.97 -11.33
C PRO A 72 15.68 -42.08 -9.81
N ASP A 73 16.48 -41.26 -9.14
CA ASP A 73 16.64 -41.25 -7.70
C ASP A 73 15.60 -40.39 -6.97
N CYS A 74 14.68 -39.71 -7.70
CA CYS A 74 13.66 -38.86 -7.15
C CYS A 74 12.47 -39.65 -6.64
N ARG A 75 12.17 -39.54 -5.36
CA ARG A 75 10.99 -40.16 -4.72
C ARG A 75 9.80 -39.23 -4.86
N VAL A 76 8.87 -39.59 -5.73
CA VAL A 76 7.71 -38.76 -6.07
C VAL A 76 6.43 -39.33 -5.48
N VAL A 77 5.62 -38.51 -4.82
CA VAL A 77 4.30 -38.89 -4.32
C VAL A 77 3.22 -37.94 -4.84
N ILE A 78 2.02 -38.49 -5.05
CA ILE A 78 0.84 -37.71 -5.48
C ILE A 78 -0.12 -37.55 -4.31
N GLY A 79 -0.64 -36.29 -4.13
CA GLY A 79 -1.69 -35.97 -3.18
C GLY A 79 -2.74 -35.05 -3.81
N HIS A 80 -4.02 -35.41 -3.73
CA HIS A 80 -5.11 -34.59 -4.25
C HIS A 80 -6.40 -34.74 -3.43
N GLY A 81 -7.29 -33.73 -3.49
CA GLY A 81 -8.50 -33.67 -2.68
C GLY A 81 -9.57 -34.75 -2.95
N GLN A 82 -9.43 -35.59 -3.99
CA GLN A 82 -10.31 -36.74 -4.25
C GLN A 82 -9.83 -38.03 -3.58
N MET A 83 -8.66 -38.04 -2.96
CA MET A 83 -8.16 -39.15 -2.19
C MET A 83 -8.96 -39.31 -0.89
N ALA A 84 -9.07 -40.54 -0.38
CA ALA A 84 -9.60 -40.75 0.94
C ALA A 84 -8.77 -40.02 1.99
N PRO A 85 -9.38 -39.36 3.01
CA PRO A 85 -8.66 -38.55 3.99
C PRO A 85 -7.48 -39.27 4.63
N GLU A 86 -7.63 -40.51 4.99
CA GLU A 86 -6.58 -41.36 5.60
C GLU A 86 -5.38 -41.62 4.66
N GLN A 87 -5.65 -41.71 3.35
CA GLN A 87 -4.58 -41.86 2.35
C GLN A 87 -3.85 -40.56 2.14
N LEU A 88 -4.59 -39.46 2.07
CA LEU A 88 -4.00 -38.10 1.93
C LEU A 88 -3.14 -37.78 3.15
N GLU A 89 -3.60 -38.07 4.34
CA GLU A 89 -2.86 -37.91 5.59
C GLU A 89 -1.52 -38.67 5.55
N LYS A 90 -1.53 -39.93 5.14
CA LYS A 90 -0.31 -40.75 4.99
C LYS A 90 0.67 -40.14 3.99
N VAL A 91 0.17 -39.67 2.85
CA VAL A 91 1.00 -38.98 1.84
C VAL A 91 1.65 -37.73 2.42
N ILE A 92 0.88 -36.91 3.11
CA ILE A 92 1.36 -35.66 3.72
C ILE A 92 2.38 -35.98 4.82
N MET A 93 2.10 -36.91 5.71
CA MET A 93 3.01 -37.33 6.78
C MET A 93 4.30 -37.94 6.22
N GLY A 94 4.25 -38.74 5.17
CA GLY A 94 5.43 -39.26 4.50
C GLY A 94 6.26 -38.14 3.88
N PHE A 95 5.63 -37.12 3.28
CA PHE A 95 6.35 -35.95 2.76
C PHE A 95 7.00 -35.13 3.87
N ILE A 96 6.31 -34.92 4.99
CA ILE A 96 6.86 -34.22 6.17
C ILE A 96 8.07 -34.99 6.75
N ASN A 97 7.98 -36.33 6.81
CA ASN A 97 9.02 -37.22 7.35
C ASN A 97 10.18 -37.47 6.37
N TYR A 98 10.20 -36.80 5.21
CA TYR A 98 11.27 -36.99 4.24
C TYR A 98 11.29 -38.29 3.46
N ASP A 99 10.16 -39.02 3.41
CA ASP A 99 10.08 -40.22 2.61
C ASP A 99 10.04 -39.95 1.11
N TYR A 100 9.69 -38.69 0.75
CA TYR A 100 9.55 -38.20 -0.63
C TYR A 100 10.27 -36.89 -0.86
N ASP A 101 10.83 -36.72 -2.06
CA ASP A 101 11.55 -35.54 -2.48
C ASP A 101 10.61 -34.52 -3.19
N VAL A 102 9.60 -35.03 -3.89
CA VAL A 102 8.59 -34.23 -4.61
C VAL A 102 7.17 -34.64 -4.22
N LEU A 103 6.38 -33.66 -3.82
CA LEU A 103 4.93 -33.80 -3.67
C LEU A 103 4.24 -33.15 -4.88
N LEU A 104 3.71 -34.01 -5.77
CA LEU A 104 2.80 -33.61 -6.84
C LEU A 104 1.39 -33.47 -6.28
N SER A 105 0.80 -32.27 -6.36
CA SER A 105 -0.50 -32.03 -5.74
C SER A 105 -1.40 -31.08 -6.54
N THR A 106 -2.68 -31.13 -6.22
CA THR A 106 -3.60 -30.06 -6.55
C THR A 106 -3.50 -28.94 -5.53
N THR A 107 -4.47 -28.03 -5.45
CA THR A 107 -4.51 -26.88 -4.53
C THR A 107 -4.53 -27.26 -3.03
N ILE A 108 -4.44 -28.55 -2.67
CA ILE A 108 -4.40 -28.98 -1.25
C ILE A 108 -3.25 -28.34 -0.46
N VAL A 109 -2.19 -27.90 -1.13
CA VAL A 109 -1.05 -27.22 -0.52
C VAL A 109 -1.46 -25.87 0.12
N GLU A 110 -2.56 -25.26 -0.31
CA GLU A 110 -3.11 -24.06 0.30
C GLU A 110 -3.59 -24.27 1.75
N ASN A 111 -3.96 -25.49 2.12
CA ASN A 111 -4.65 -25.82 3.38
C ASN A 111 -3.74 -25.96 4.61
N GLY A 112 -2.69 -25.13 4.73
CA GLY A 112 -1.98 -24.97 6.00
C GLY A 112 -0.88 -26.00 6.30
N ILE A 113 -0.48 -26.85 5.35
CA ILE A 113 0.62 -27.80 5.51
C ILE A 113 1.92 -27.03 5.70
N ASP A 114 2.61 -27.29 6.81
CA ASP A 114 3.92 -26.69 7.12
C ASP A 114 5.04 -27.73 6.98
N VAL A 115 5.80 -27.60 5.90
CA VAL A 115 6.99 -28.42 5.66
C VAL A 115 8.21 -27.50 5.59
N GLY A 116 8.93 -27.39 6.70
CA GLY A 116 10.07 -26.47 6.82
C GLY A 116 11.20 -26.73 5.83
N ASN A 117 11.27 -27.91 5.24
CA ASN A 117 12.31 -28.31 4.30
C ASN A 117 11.89 -28.20 2.81
N ALA A 118 10.63 -27.87 2.53
CA ALA A 118 10.18 -27.56 1.18
C ALA A 118 10.60 -26.12 0.84
N ASN A 119 11.60 -25.96 -0.04
CA ASN A 119 12.14 -24.66 -0.39
C ASN A 119 11.90 -24.30 -1.86
N THR A 120 11.36 -25.21 -2.65
CA THR A 120 10.99 -24.93 -4.05
C THR A 120 9.52 -25.31 -4.26
N ILE A 121 8.78 -24.40 -4.91
CA ILE A 121 7.43 -24.64 -5.40
C ILE A 121 7.38 -24.37 -6.91
N ILE A 122 6.79 -25.31 -7.65
CA ILE A 122 6.53 -25.20 -9.08
C ILE A 122 5.02 -25.21 -9.28
N ILE A 123 4.46 -24.19 -9.93
CA ILE A 123 3.01 -24.07 -10.15
C ILE A 123 2.73 -24.12 -11.65
N GLU A 124 2.13 -25.20 -12.10
CA GLU A 124 1.73 -25.37 -13.50
C GLU A 124 0.43 -24.63 -13.80
N ASP A 125 0.31 -24.10 -15.02
CA ASP A 125 -0.84 -23.31 -15.45
C ASP A 125 -1.12 -22.11 -14.49
N ALA A 126 -0.08 -21.46 -13.97
CA ALA A 126 -0.18 -20.39 -12.96
C ALA A 126 -1.15 -19.25 -13.35
N HIS A 127 -1.32 -18.98 -14.65
CA HIS A 127 -2.24 -17.98 -15.18
C HIS A 127 -3.74 -18.26 -14.88
N LYS A 128 -4.07 -19.50 -14.51
CA LYS A 128 -5.44 -19.91 -14.16
C LYS A 128 -5.82 -19.71 -12.72
N PHE A 129 -4.84 -19.40 -11.87
CA PHE A 129 -5.05 -19.15 -10.44
C PHE A 129 -5.29 -17.68 -10.14
N GLY A 130 -5.97 -17.39 -9.05
CA GLY A 130 -6.08 -16.06 -8.49
C GLY A 130 -4.76 -15.57 -7.87
N LEU A 131 -4.59 -14.26 -7.77
CA LEU A 131 -3.37 -13.68 -7.18
C LEU A 131 -3.22 -14.08 -5.71
N SER A 132 -4.32 -14.11 -4.97
CA SER A 132 -4.38 -14.57 -3.57
C SER A 132 -3.94 -16.03 -3.42
N ASP A 133 -4.42 -16.91 -4.30
CA ASP A 133 -4.11 -18.34 -4.27
C ASP A 133 -2.63 -18.59 -4.57
N LEU A 134 -2.10 -17.91 -5.59
CA LEU A 134 -0.68 -17.95 -5.92
C LEU A 134 0.20 -17.41 -4.78
N HIS A 135 -0.21 -16.35 -4.12
CA HIS A 135 0.51 -15.78 -2.98
C HIS A 135 0.51 -16.76 -1.79
N GLN A 136 -0.61 -17.41 -1.50
CA GLN A 136 -0.71 -18.44 -0.45
C GLN A 136 0.15 -19.66 -0.75
N MET A 137 0.10 -20.17 -1.98
CA MET A 137 0.96 -21.27 -2.42
C MET A 137 2.44 -20.91 -2.35
N ARG A 138 2.85 -19.73 -2.85
CA ARG A 138 4.22 -19.23 -2.71
C ARG A 138 4.67 -19.17 -1.26
N GLY A 139 3.80 -18.75 -0.35
CA GLY A 139 4.07 -18.69 1.09
C GLY A 139 4.24 -20.07 1.78
N ARG A 140 4.09 -21.18 1.08
CA ARG A 140 4.35 -22.53 1.61
C ARG A 140 5.83 -22.89 1.61
N VAL A 141 6.64 -22.20 0.83
CA VAL A 141 8.11 -22.35 0.83
C VAL A 141 8.79 -21.16 1.50
N GLY A 142 10.10 -21.25 1.74
CA GLY A 142 10.86 -20.17 2.38
C GLY A 142 10.62 -20.05 3.88
N ARG A 143 10.25 -21.13 4.55
CA ARG A 143 10.01 -21.17 6.00
C ARG A 143 11.26 -21.57 6.81
N SER A 144 12.36 -21.79 6.14
CA SER A 144 13.66 -22.09 6.74
C SER A 144 14.68 -20.97 6.44
N ASN A 145 15.91 -21.15 6.89
CA ASN A 145 17.04 -20.26 6.60
C ASN A 145 17.70 -20.52 5.22
N LYS A 146 17.06 -21.31 4.36
CA LYS A 146 17.55 -21.60 3.01
C LYS A 146 16.83 -20.68 1.99
N LYS A 147 17.52 -20.34 0.90
CA LYS A 147 16.89 -19.64 -0.22
C LYS A 147 15.78 -20.47 -0.83
N ALA A 148 14.64 -19.88 -1.06
CA ALA A 148 13.47 -20.53 -1.64
C ALA A 148 13.14 -20.00 -3.03
N PHE A 149 12.50 -20.85 -3.85
CA PHE A 149 12.19 -20.58 -5.24
C PHE A 149 10.72 -20.88 -5.53
N CYS A 150 10.11 -20.02 -6.35
CA CYS A 150 8.76 -20.18 -6.85
C CYS A 150 8.77 -20.04 -8.37
N TYR A 151 8.56 -21.14 -9.08
CA TYR A 151 8.46 -21.15 -10.54
C TYR A 151 7.00 -21.16 -10.96
N LEU A 152 6.60 -20.08 -11.65
CA LEU A 152 5.25 -19.92 -12.20
C LEU A 152 5.27 -20.34 -13.67
N ILE A 153 4.70 -21.50 -13.99
CA ILE A 153 4.65 -21.98 -15.36
C ILE A 153 3.38 -21.45 -16.03
N ALA A 154 3.54 -20.68 -17.11
CA ALA A 154 2.43 -20.16 -17.89
C ALA A 154 2.77 -20.12 -19.38
N PRO A 155 1.78 -19.94 -20.28
CA PRO A 155 2.04 -19.62 -21.68
C PRO A 155 2.87 -18.35 -21.85
N PRO A 156 3.50 -18.13 -23.01
CA PRO A 156 4.21 -16.88 -23.29
C PRO A 156 3.34 -15.65 -23.00
N LYS A 157 3.96 -14.56 -22.52
CA LYS A 157 3.25 -13.33 -22.12
C LYS A 157 2.30 -12.78 -23.19
N SER A 158 2.60 -13.01 -24.47
CA SER A 158 1.75 -12.62 -25.59
C SER A 158 0.45 -13.42 -25.73
N ALA A 159 0.38 -14.60 -25.15
CA ALA A 159 -0.81 -15.48 -25.17
C ALA A 159 -1.66 -15.38 -23.91
N LEU A 160 -1.25 -14.56 -22.93
CA LEU A 160 -1.98 -14.33 -21.68
C LEU A 160 -3.01 -13.22 -21.86
N THR A 161 -4.14 -13.34 -21.14
CA THR A 161 -5.06 -12.22 -21.00
C THR A 161 -4.39 -11.07 -20.22
N PRO A 162 -4.79 -9.80 -20.44
CA PRO A 162 -4.21 -8.66 -19.71
C PRO A 162 -4.27 -8.83 -18.18
N GLU A 163 -5.36 -9.32 -17.65
CA GLU A 163 -5.54 -9.58 -16.23
C GLU A 163 -4.62 -10.69 -15.70
N ALA A 164 -4.52 -11.82 -16.40
CA ALA A 164 -3.64 -12.92 -16.01
C ALA A 164 -2.18 -12.46 -16.01
N ARG A 165 -1.80 -11.66 -17.00
CA ARG A 165 -0.47 -11.09 -17.11
C ARG A 165 -0.17 -10.16 -15.94
N ARG A 166 -1.07 -9.22 -15.61
CA ARG A 166 -0.93 -8.30 -14.47
C ARG A 166 -0.78 -9.06 -13.14
N ARG A 167 -1.57 -10.14 -12.92
CA ARG A 167 -1.46 -10.98 -11.71
C ARG A 167 -0.09 -11.64 -11.57
N LEU A 168 0.41 -12.24 -12.63
CA LEU A 168 1.71 -12.93 -12.61
C LEU A 168 2.87 -11.95 -12.45
N GLU A 169 2.84 -10.81 -13.14
CA GLU A 169 3.83 -9.75 -13.01
C GLU A 169 3.81 -9.12 -11.60
N ALA A 170 2.64 -8.95 -11.00
CA ALA A 170 2.53 -8.48 -9.62
C ALA A 170 3.20 -9.44 -8.63
N LEU A 171 3.00 -10.76 -8.80
CA LEU A 171 3.61 -11.76 -7.92
C LEU A 171 5.14 -11.81 -8.08
N GLU A 172 5.65 -11.62 -9.29
CA GLU A 172 7.09 -11.54 -9.58
C GLU A 172 7.71 -10.26 -8.96
N THR A 173 7.04 -9.11 -9.11
CA THR A 173 7.51 -7.80 -8.61
C THR A 173 7.48 -7.73 -7.08
N PHE A 174 6.40 -8.16 -6.44
CA PHE A 174 6.25 -8.14 -4.99
C PHE A 174 6.75 -9.45 -4.36
N SER A 175 8.04 -9.74 -4.51
CA SER A 175 8.69 -10.95 -3.96
C SER A 175 9.23 -10.75 -2.54
N GLU A 176 9.35 -9.52 -2.06
CA GLU A 176 9.90 -9.21 -0.74
C GLU A 176 8.98 -9.65 0.40
N LEU A 177 9.60 -9.93 1.56
CA LEU A 177 8.88 -10.26 2.79
C LEU A 177 8.03 -9.08 3.24
N GLY A 178 6.77 -9.34 3.64
CA GLY A 178 5.83 -8.29 4.04
C GLY A 178 5.05 -7.65 2.89
N SER A 179 5.27 -8.07 1.63
CA SER A 179 4.57 -7.55 0.44
C SER A 179 3.10 -7.99 0.31
N GLY A 180 2.59 -8.79 1.24
CA GLY A 180 1.22 -9.33 1.18
C GLY A 180 0.13 -8.26 1.08
N PHE A 181 0.31 -7.13 1.77
CA PHE A 181 -0.60 -5.99 1.66
C PHE A 181 -0.60 -5.40 0.24
N ASN A 182 0.58 -5.16 -0.33
CA ASN A 182 0.71 -4.61 -1.69
C ASN A 182 0.11 -5.55 -2.74
N LEU A 183 0.29 -6.87 -2.58
CA LEU A 183 -0.34 -7.86 -3.45
C LEU A 183 -1.87 -7.87 -3.32
N ALA A 184 -2.39 -7.73 -2.08
CA ALA A 184 -3.83 -7.64 -1.86
C ALA A 184 -4.43 -6.36 -2.48
N MET A 185 -3.69 -5.26 -2.49
CA MET A 185 -4.07 -4.03 -3.17
C MET A 185 -4.06 -4.21 -4.70
N GLN A 186 -3.03 -4.85 -5.24
CA GLN A 186 -2.97 -5.17 -6.67
C GLN A 186 -4.09 -6.13 -7.10
N ASP A 187 -4.45 -7.12 -6.27
CA ASP A 187 -5.59 -8.01 -6.56
C ASP A 187 -6.91 -7.23 -6.60
N LEU A 188 -7.06 -6.24 -5.71
CA LEU A 188 -8.22 -5.36 -5.70
C LEU A 188 -8.26 -4.47 -6.95
N ASP A 189 -7.14 -3.91 -7.39
CA ASP A 189 -7.02 -3.14 -8.63
C ASP A 189 -7.36 -3.97 -9.87
N ILE A 190 -6.85 -5.21 -9.95
CA ILE A 190 -7.05 -6.10 -11.11
C ILE A 190 -8.50 -6.61 -11.21
N ARG A 191 -9.11 -6.94 -10.06
CA ARG A 191 -10.51 -7.44 -10.03
C ARG A 191 -11.55 -6.31 -10.03
N GLY A 192 -11.14 -5.09 -9.73
CA GLY A 192 -12.05 -4.01 -9.37
C GLY A 192 -12.61 -4.17 -7.95
N ALA A 193 -13.39 -3.17 -7.48
CA ALA A 193 -13.95 -3.15 -6.12
C ALA A 193 -15.03 -4.21 -5.83
N GLY A 194 -15.39 -5.02 -6.83
CA GLY A 194 -16.45 -6.03 -6.72
C GLY A 194 -17.85 -5.46 -6.50
N ASN A 195 -18.84 -6.34 -6.43
CA ASN A 195 -20.27 -6.01 -6.36
C ASN A 195 -20.78 -5.35 -5.06
N LEU A 196 -19.93 -4.96 -4.13
CA LEU A 196 -20.38 -4.36 -2.86
C LEU A 196 -21.01 -2.98 -3.04
N LEU A 197 -20.67 -2.28 -4.12
CA LEU A 197 -21.19 -0.96 -4.47
C LEU A 197 -22.07 -0.98 -5.73
N GLY A 198 -22.38 -2.17 -6.26
CA GLY A 198 -23.16 -2.36 -7.50
C GLY A 198 -22.29 -2.59 -8.74
N SER A 199 -22.86 -3.28 -9.72
CA SER A 199 -22.18 -3.65 -10.97
C SER A 199 -21.70 -2.46 -11.82
N GLU A 200 -22.27 -1.29 -11.61
CA GLU A 200 -21.93 -0.06 -12.33
C GLU A 200 -20.62 0.59 -11.85
N GLN A 201 -20.12 0.25 -10.64
CA GLN A 201 -18.92 0.87 -10.06
C GLN A 201 -17.66 0.00 -10.18
N SER A 202 -17.79 -1.26 -10.57
CA SER A 202 -16.65 -2.18 -10.70
C SER A 202 -15.63 -1.75 -11.78
N GLY A 203 -16.06 -1.03 -12.82
CA GLY A 203 -15.21 -0.48 -13.86
C GLY A 203 -14.37 0.74 -13.43
N PHE A 204 -14.87 1.54 -12.49
CA PHE A 204 -14.21 2.77 -12.08
C PHE A 204 -12.85 2.56 -11.42
N MET A 205 -12.68 1.49 -10.65
CA MET A 205 -11.38 1.18 -10.03
C MET A 205 -10.34 0.70 -11.03
N GLU A 206 -10.76 0.00 -12.08
CA GLU A 206 -9.87 -0.44 -13.15
C GLU A 206 -9.34 0.74 -13.97
N ASP A 207 -10.20 1.74 -14.23
CA ASP A 207 -9.86 2.92 -15.03
C ASP A 207 -9.08 3.99 -14.24
N LEU A 208 -9.41 4.19 -12.96
CA LEU A 208 -8.86 5.28 -12.14
C LEU A 208 -7.70 4.86 -11.24
N GLY A 209 -7.55 3.57 -10.96
CA GLY A 209 -6.65 3.02 -9.97
C GLY A 209 -7.14 3.20 -8.52
N TYR A 210 -6.61 2.37 -7.62
CA TYR A 210 -7.07 2.29 -6.23
C TYR A 210 -6.89 3.59 -5.44
N GLU A 211 -5.74 4.26 -5.58
CA GLU A 211 -5.45 5.50 -4.83
C GLU A 211 -6.44 6.61 -5.18
N THR A 212 -6.77 6.76 -6.46
CA THR A 212 -7.75 7.75 -6.93
C THR A 212 -9.16 7.40 -6.46
N TYR A 213 -9.53 6.12 -6.50
CA TYR A 213 -10.82 5.64 -5.99
C TYR A 213 -10.96 5.90 -4.49
N GLN A 214 -9.92 5.59 -3.70
CA GLN A 214 -9.92 5.84 -2.25
C GLN A 214 -10.07 7.34 -1.95
N LYS A 215 -9.40 8.19 -2.71
CA LYS A 215 -9.49 9.64 -2.56
C LYS A 215 -10.91 10.15 -2.83
N ILE A 216 -11.54 9.69 -3.90
CA ILE A 216 -12.93 10.04 -4.24
C ILE A 216 -13.90 9.54 -3.15
N LEU A 217 -13.68 8.31 -2.63
CA LEU A 217 -14.50 7.75 -1.57
C LEU A 217 -14.37 8.55 -0.27
N SER A 218 -13.15 8.91 0.13
CA SER A 218 -12.91 9.74 1.31
C SER A 218 -13.58 11.11 1.18
N GLN A 219 -13.50 11.72 0.00
CA GLN A 219 -14.17 12.99 -0.28
C GLN A 219 -15.69 12.86 -0.15
N ALA A 220 -16.28 11.82 -0.74
CA ALA A 220 -17.73 11.56 -0.63
C ALA A 220 -18.18 11.32 0.82
N VAL A 221 -17.39 10.59 1.62
CA VAL A 221 -17.64 10.39 3.05
C VAL A 221 -17.58 11.71 3.80
N THR A 222 -16.60 12.56 3.50
CA THR A 222 -16.47 13.88 4.13
C THR A 222 -17.63 14.80 3.74
N GLU A 223 -18.10 14.77 2.48
CA GLU A 223 -19.29 15.50 2.04
C GLU A 223 -20.55 15.03 2.76
N LEU A 224 -20.77 13.72 2.86
CA LEU A 224 -21.91 13.15 3.59
C LEU A 224 -21.91 13.51 5.07
N LYS A 225 -20.73 13.47 5.72
CA LYS A 225 -20.57 13.92 7.12
C LYS A 225 -21.01 15.38 7.28
N ASN A 226 -20.65 16.24 6.34
CA ASN A 226 -20.96 17.66 6.39
C ASN A 226 -22.42 17.99 6.05
N GLU A 227 -23.08 17.19 5.19
CA GLU A 227 -24.42 17.48 4.67
C GLU A 227 -25.54 16.75 5.44
N GLU A 228 -25.40 15.43 5.63
CA GLU A 228 -26.47 14.61 6.21
C GLU A 228 -26.34 14.38 7.72
N PHE A 229 -25.11 14.43 8.27
CA PHE A 229 -24.86 14.18 9.68
C PHE A 229 -24.47 15.43 10.48
N SER A 230 -24.69 16.62 9.91
CA SER A 230 -24.37 17.90 10.56
C SER A 230 -25.01 18.05 11.95
N ASP A 231 -26.24 17.54 12.13
CA ASP A 231 -26.98 17.64 13.39
C ASP A 231 -26.40 16.73 14.48
N LEU A 232 -25.88 15.55 14.10
CA LEU A 232 -25.17 14.63 15.01
C LEU A 232 -23.86 15.25 15.51
N TYR A 233 -23.08 15.84 14.60
CA TYR A 233 -21.83 16.54 14.94
C TYR A 233 -22.06 17.78 15.80
N GLN A 234 -23.19 18.47 15.63
CA GLN A 234 -23.56 19.59 16.51
C GLN A 234 -23.82 19.11 17.94
N GLN A 235 -24.51 17.99 18.13
CA GLN A 235 -24.76 17.41 19.45
C GLN A 235 -23.46 16.94 20.14
N GLU A 236 -22.51 16.34 19.41
CA GLU A 236 -21.21 15.92 19.92
C GLU A 236 -20.33 17.14 20.30
N MET A 237 -20.38 18.23 19.51
CA MET A 237 -19.72 19.50 19.84
C MET A 237 -20.27 20.13 21.14
N GLU A 238 -21.58 20.07 21.36
CA GLU A 238 -22.24 20.53 22.59
C GLU A 238 -21.84 19.65 23.79
N ALA A 239 -21.50 18.37 23.55
CA ALA A 239 -20.99 17.45 24.57
C ALA A 239 -19.52 17.68 24.95
N GLY A 240 -18.82 18.61 24.28
CA GLY A 240 -17.46 19.05 24.61
C GLY A 240 -16.34 18.24 23.90
N GLU A 241 -16.65 17.49 22.87
CA GLU A 241 -15.62 16.84 22.06
C GLU A 241 -14.82 17.87 21.22
N GLN A 242 -13.51 17.68 21.15
CA GLN A 242 -12.61 18.58 20.41
C GLN A 242 -12.47 18.09 18.95
N PHE A 243 -13.28 18.65 18.07
CA PHE A 243 -13.11 18.45 16.61
C PHE A 243 -11.98 19.30 16.06
N THR A 244 -11.18 18.72 15.16
CA THR A 244 -10.16 19.40 14.36
C THR A 244 -10.64 19.62 12.93
N GLY A 245 -9.91 20.41 12.16
CA GLY A 245 -10.20 20.55 10.72
C GLY A 245 -10.07 19.23 9.94
N ASP A 246 -9.30 18.28 10.48
CA ASP A 246 -9.11 16.94 9.89
C ASP A 246 -10.42 16.15 9.76
N ASP A 247 -11.41 16.46 10.59
CA ASP A 247 -12.74 15.81 10.54
C ASP A 247 -13.58 16.30 9.35
N PHE A 248 -13.22 17.46 8.75
CA PHE A 248 -14.00 18.14 7.72
C PHE A 248 -13.26 18.35 6.40
N VAL A 249 -11.96 18.10 6.34
CA VAL A 249 -11.10 18.28 5.17
C VAL A 249 -10.26 17.04 4.95
N ASP A 250 -10.39 16.41 3.79
CA ASP A 250 -9.63 15.20 3.45
C ASP A 250 -8.16 15.51 3.15
N ASP A 251 -7.90 16.59 2.40
CA ASP A 251 -6.56 17.04 2.04
C ASP A 251 -6.48 18.56 1.91
N CYS A 252 -5.28 19.12 2.08
CA CYS A 252 -4.99 20.53 1.90
C CYS A 252 -4.02 20.75 0.73
N ALA A 253 -4.52 21.28 -0.37
CA ALA A 253 -3.70 21.58 -1.54
C ALA A 253 -2.77 22.78 -1.27
N ILE A 254 -1.47 22.65 -1.55
CA ILE A 254 -0.50 23.73 -1.41
C ILE A 254 -0.09 24.23 -2.81
N GLU A 255 -0.25 25.53 -3.05
CA GLU A 255 0.30 26.23 -4.22
C GLU A 255 1.33 27.26 -3.77
N SER A 256 2.51 27.22 -4.33
CA SER A 256 3.59 28.16 -4.00
C SER A 256 4.31 28.66 -5.24
N ASP A 257 4.76 29.91 -5.23
CA ASP A 257 5.74 30.47 -6.17
C ASP A 257 7.18 30.37 -5.65
N LEU A 258 7.38 29.74 -4.48
CA LEU A 258 8.68 29.49 -3.88
C LEU A 258 9.32 28.22 -4.47
N GLU A 259 10.63 28.20 -4.51
CA GLU A 259 11.41 27.04 -4.96
C GLU A 259 11.38 25.93 -3.90
N THR A 260 10.64 24.85 -4.19
CA THR A 260 10.41 23.72 -3.29
C THR A 260 10.67 22.41 -4.02
N TYR A 261 11.96 22.03 -4.14
CA TYR A 261 12.39 20.84 -4.87
C TYR A 261 13.77 20.35 -4.38
N PHE A 262 14.16 19.14 -4.75
CA PHE A 262 15.53 18.68 -4.60
C PHE A 262 16.33 18.98 -5.88
N PRO A 263 17.34 19.87 -5.82
CA PRO A 263 18.18 20.20 -6.97
C PRO A 263 18.91 18.98 -7.55
N ASP A 264 19.15 18.96 -8.86
CA ASP A 264 19.93 17.92 -9.54
C ASP A 264 21.36 17.79 -9.00
N THR A 265 21.90 18.88 -8.49
CA THR A 265 23.21 18.92 -7.84
C THR A 265 23.23 18.22 -6.49
N TYR A 266 22.08 18.13 -5.81
CA TYR A 266 21.94 17.44 -4.53
C TYR A 266 21.57 15.96 -4.71
N VAL A 267 20.59 15.65 -5.55
CA VAL A 267 20.20 14.28 -5.91
C VAL A 267 20.23 14.13 -7.43
N PRO A 268 21.33 13.65 -8.03
CA PRO A 268 21.47 13.60 -9.50
C PRO A 268 20.48 12.65 -10.21
N GLY A 269 20.08 11.55 -9.56
CA GLY A 269 19.21 10.53 -10.13
C GLY A 269 17.74 10.96 -10.17
N SER A 270 17.14 11.12 -11.37
CA SER A 270 15.72 11.49 -11.49
C SER A 270 14.76 10.45 -10.88
N SER A 271 15.02 9.17 -11.07
CA SER A 271 14.24 8.08 -10.46
C SER A 271 14.34 8.10 -8.94
N GLU A 272 15.52 8.39 -8.41
CA GLU A 272 15.78 8.48 -6.99
C GLU A 272 15.07 9.69 -6.37
N ARG A 273 15.09 10.86 -7.04
CA ARG A 273 14.30 12.02 -6.61
C ARG A 273 12.81 11.71 -6.53
N MET A 274 12.27 10.98 -7.52
CA MET A 274 10.85 10.57 -7.50
C MET A 274 10.52 9.67 -6.32
N LEU A 275 11.40 8.75 -5.94
CA LEU A 275 11.23 7.91 -4.76
C LEU A 275 11.25 8.75 -3.48
N LEU A 276 12.18 9.70 -3.38
CA LEU A 276 12.28 10.62 -2.24
C LEU A 276 11.04 11.51 -2.11
N TYR A 277 10.49 12.02 -3.22
CA TYR A 277 9.24 12.79 -3.18
C TYR A 277 8.06 11.95 -2.71
N ARG A 278 7.93 10.69 -3.18
CA ARG A 278 6.89 9.77 -2.72
C ARG A 278 7.02 9.46 -1.25
N GLU A 279 8.24 9.17 -0.78
CA GLU A 279 8.49 8.92 0.63
C GLU A 279 8.11 10.13 1.49
N LEU A 280 8.51 11.33 1.07
CA LEU A 280 8.20 12.59 1.76
C LEU A 280 6.69 12.85 1.85
N ASP A 281 5.94 12.57 0.78
CA ASP A 281 4.49 12.76 0.73
C ASP A 281 3.72 11.85 1.71
N HIS A 282 4.28 10.68 2.06
CA HIS A 282 3.66 9.72 2.97
C HIS A 282 3.95 9.96 4.45
N LEU A 283 4.81 10.93 4.81
CA LEU A 283 5.17 11.19 6.21
C LEU A 283 4.02 11.84 6.97
N GLN A 284 3.67 11.23 8.12
CA GLN A 284 2.52 11.63 8.92
C GLN A 284 2.90 12.44 10.19
N SER A 285 4.16 12.40 10.62
CA SER A 285 4.61 13.03 11.87
C SER A 285 5.86 13.87 11.71
N ASP A 286 6.09 14.80 12.66
CA ASP A 286 7.31 15.62 12.70
C ASP A 286 8.55 14.78 13.03
N ASP A 287 8.40 13.67 13.74
CA ASP A 287 9.52 12.78 14.08
C ASP A 287 9.94 11.93 12.87
N GLU A 288 8.98 11.47 12.07
CA GLU A 288 9.28 10.84 10.79
C GLU A 288 9.99 11.81 9.83
N LEU A 289 9.55 13.08 9.79
CA LEU A 289 10.19 14.11 8.97
C LEU A 289 11.63 14.38 9.41
N LYS A 290 11.91 14.43 10.73
CA LYS A 290 13.27 14.57 11.27
C LYS A 290 14.14 13.37 10.89
N ALA A 291 13.60 12.15 11.02
CA ALA A 291 14.31 10.93 10.63
C ALA A 291 14.60 10.91 9.12
N TYR A 292 13.65 11.33 8.30
CA TYR A 292 13.82 11.46 6.86
C TYR A 292 14.92 12.48 6.52
N ARG A 293 14.87 13.67 7.14
CA ARG A 293 15.91 14.69 6.97
C ARG A 293 17.31 14.17 7.34
N GLN A 294 17.43 13.42 8.45
CA GLN A 294 18.72 12.86 8.87
C GLN A 294 19.26 11.86 7.83
N ARG A 295 18.41 10.98 7.28
CA ARG A 295 18.80 10.05 6.21
C ARG A 295 19.26 10.78 4.94
N LEU A 296 18.63 11.90 4.58
CA LEU A 296 19.08 12.72 3.45
C LEU A 296 20.48 13.27 3.70
N ILE A 297 20.72 13.80 4.91
CA ILE A 297 22.04 14.32 5.30
C ILE A 297 23.12 13.23 5.26
N ASP A 298 22.82 12.07 5.81
CA ASP A 298 23.75 10.94 5.87
C ASP A 298 24.12 10.43 4.47
N ARG A 299 23.22 10.55 3.50
CA ARG A 299 23.39 10.02 2.15
C ARG A 299 23.92 11.04 1.13
N PHE A 300 23.42 12.26 1.19
CA PHE A 300 23.69 13.30 0.17
C PHE A 300 24.38 14.53 0.75
N GLY A 301 24.63 14.58 2.05
CA GLY A 301 25.18 15.77 2.71
C GLY A 301 24.11 16.77 3.15
N PRO A 302 24.50 18.00 3.53
CA PRO A 302 23.56 19.02 4.03
C PRO A 302 22.44 19.32 3.03
N VAL A 303 21.20 19.33 3.54
CA VAL A 303 20.02 19.59 2.70
C VAL A 303 20.07 21.06 2.21
N PRO A 304 19.91 21.31 0.89
CA PRO A 304 19.86 22.67 0.36
C PRO A 304 18.57 23.39 0.77
N LYS A 305 18.57 24.71 0.67
CA LYS A 305 17.44 25.54 1.11
C LYS A 305 16.12 25.15 0.45
N GLU A 306 16.14 24.86 -0.84
CA GLU A 306 14.97 24.42 -1.63
C GLU A 306 14.41 23.10 -1.13
N GLY A 307 15.27 22.20 -0.66
CA GLY A 307 14.90 20.92 -0.04
C GLY A 307 14.32 21.10 1.38
N GLU A 308 14.85 22.02 2.19
CA GLU A 308 14.28 22.36 3.50
C GLU A 308 12.88 22.98 3.33
N GLU A 309 12.73 23.94 2.39
CA GLU A 309 11.41 24.51 2.07
C GLU A 309 10.41 23.44 1.60
N LEU A 310 10.85 22.47 0.79
CA LEU A 310 10.02 21.34 0.37
C LEU A 310 9.54 20.50 1.56
N MET A 311 10.40 20.21 2.53
CA MET A 311 10.01 19.48 3.73
C MET A 311 9.01 20.26 4.59
N HIS A 312 9.15 21.59 4.64
CA HIS A 312 8.18 22.47 5.30
C HIS A 312 6.80 22.44 4.63
N VAL A 313 6.71 22.21 3.30
CA VAL A 313 5.44 22.06 2.58
C VAL A 313 4.60 20.91 3.17
N VAL A 314 5.22 19.77 3.52
CA VAL A 314 4.51 18.62 4.13
C VAL A 314 3.94 19.00 5.49
N THR A 315 4.73 19.71 6.31
CA THR A 315 4.24 20.21 7.61
C THR A 315 3.12 21.24 7.43
N LEU A 316 3.27 22.15 6.47
CA LEU A 316 2.26 23.17 6.14
C LEU A 316 0.93 22.53 5.74
N ARG A 317 0.98 21.50 4.89
CA ARG A 317 -0.20 20.74 4.45
C ARG A 317 -0.94 20.10 5.62
N ARG A 318 -0.23 19.42 6.54
CA ARG A 318 -0.81 18.82 7.76
C ARG A 318 -1.46 19.88 8.68
N LEU A 319 -0.76 20.98 8.92
CA LEU A 319 -1.29 22.06 9.75
C LEU A 319 -2.49 22.75 9.07
N GLY A 320 -2.43 22.94 7.75
CA GLY A 320 -3.54 23.50 6.98
C GLY A 320 -4.80 22.62 7.10
N LYS A 321 -4.66 21.31 6.90
CA LYS A 321 -5.74 20.34 7.07
C LYS A 321 -6.33 20.45 8.49
N ARG A 322 -5.49 20.43 9.51
CA ARG A 322 -5.89 20.53 10.91
C ARG A 322 -6.66 21.82 11.25
N LEU A 323 -6.36 22.91 10.53
CA LEU A 323 -7.07 24.19 10.63
C LEU A 323 -8.28 24.29 9.68
N GLY A 324 -8.69 23.19 9.03
CA GLY A 324 -9.83 23.16 8.12
C GLY A 324 -9.63 23.88 6.81
N ALA A 325 -8.37 23.97 6.31
CA ALA A 325 -8.07 24.56 5.02
C ALA A 325 -8.04 23.50 3.92
N GLU A 326 -8.85 23.69 2.88
CA GLU A 326 -8.82 22.87 1.66
C GLU A 326 -7.64 23.27 0.75
N LYS A 327 -7.19 24.52 0.84
CA LYS A 327 -6.13 25.06 -0.01
C LYS A 327 -5.36 26.16 0.67
N ILE A 328 -4.03 26.15 0.51
CA ILE A 328 -3.13 27.25 0.91
C ILE A 328 -2.35 27.71 -0.32
N MET A 329 -2.35 29.01 -0.55
CA MET A 329 -1.58 29.65 -1.63
C MET A 329 -0.54 30.57 -1.02
N LEU A 330 0.74 30.33 -1.32
CA LEU A 330 1.88 31.19 -0.97
C LEU A 330 2.35 31.87 -2.25
N LYS A 331 1.93 33.12 -2.47
CA LYS A 331 2.27 33.87 -3.68
C LYS A 331 2.51 35.33 -3.35
N THR A 332 3.52 35.93 -4.00
CA THR A 332 3.84 37.35 -3.88
C THR A 332 4.00 37.82 -2.44
N GLY A 333 4.71 37.06 -1.62
CA GLY A 333 4.96 37.40 -0.21
C GLY A 333 3.70 37.43 0.66
N SER A 334 2.66 36.72 0.29
CA SER A 334 1.44 36.59 1.10
C SER A 334 0.93 35.15 1.13
N MET A 335 0.35 34.73 2.25
CA MET A 335 -0.35 33.47 2.40
C MET A 335 -1.85 33.69 2.33
N GLN A 336 -2.53 32.85 1.53
CA GLN A 336 -3.99 32.80 1.48
C GLN A 336 -4.46 31.39 1.76
N MET A 337 -5.28 31.20 2.78
CA MET A 337 -5.92 29.92 3.14
C MET A 337 -7.39 29.96 2.72
N GLN A 338 -7.85 28.93 2.01
CA GLN A 338 -9.25 28.69 1.73
C GLN A 338 -9.73 27.62 2.70
N PHE A 339 -10.75 27.93 3.49
CA PHE A 339 -11.38 26.98 4.40
C PHE A 339 -12.42 26.10 3.71
N VAL A 340 -13.00 25.17 4.47
CA VAL A 340 -14.09 24.28 4.06
C VAL A 340 -15.10 25.02 3.20
N SER A 341 -15.37 24.49 2.01
CA SER A 341 -16.21 25.16 1.01
C SER A 341 -17.68 25.28 1.41
N ASN A 342 -18.20 24.31 2.20
CA ASN A 342 -19.55 24.39 2.73
C ASN A 342 -19.62 25.38 3.90
N VAL A 343 -20.19 26.56 3.68
CA VAL A 343 -20.31 27.64 4.69
C VAL A 343 -21.20 27.27 5.88
N ASN A 344 -22.06 26.27 5.74
CA ASN A 344 -22.91 25.76 6.82
C ASN A 344 -22.27 24.60 7.58
N SER A 345 -21.04 24.20 7.23
CA SER A 345 -20.31 23.12 7.91
C SER A 345 -20.19 23.40 9.42
N PRO A 346 -20.38 22.39 10.27
CA PRO A 346 -20.15 22.48 11.71
C PRO A 346 -18.73 22.94 12.05
N PHE A 347 -17.76 22.76 11.15
CA PHE A 347 -16.39 23.28 11.28
C PHE A 347 -16.37 24.75 11.72
N TYR A 348 -17.24 25.60 11.15
CA TYR A 348 -17.28 27.04 11.46
C TYR A 348 -17.76 27.36 12.89
N LYS A 349 -18.29 26.37 13.61
CA LYS A 349 -18.65 26.45 15.03
C LYS A 349 -17.61 25.78 15.93
N SER A 350 -16.57 25.14 15.38
CA SER A 350 -15.55 24.43 16.13
C SER A 350 -14.61 25.36 16.90
N GLN A 351 -13.98 24.81 17.94
CA GLN A 351 -12.94 25.51 18.69
C GLN A 351 -11.75 25.89 17.79
N MET A 352 -11.43 25.10 16.78
CA MET A 352 -10.33 25.35 15.86
C MET A 352 -10.59 26.60 15.01
N PHE A 353 -11.80 26.74 14.49
CA PHE A 353 -12.17 27.96 13.76
C PHE A 353 -12.24 29.19 14.68
N SER A 354 -12.66 29.02 15.94
CA SER A 354 -12.64 30.10 16.95
C SER A 354 -11.21 30.59 17.21
N ARG A 355 -10.19 29.73 17.21
CA ARG A 355 -8.78 30.11 17.29
C ARG A 355 -8.35 30.97 16.10
N VAL A 356 -8.78 30.61 14.88
CA VAL A 356 -8.53 31.40 13.67
C VAL A 356 -9.13 32.79 13.81
N ILE A 357 -10.39 32.91 14.26
CA ILE A 357 -11.07 34.19 14.48
C ILE A 357 -10.32 35.03 15.52
N ASN A 358 -9.93 34.40 16.65
CA ASN A 358 -9.17 35.10 17.68
C ASN A 358 -7.83 35.63 17.17
N TYR A 359 -7.12 34.84 16.35
CA TYR A 359 -5.89 35.30 15.71
C TYR A 359 -6.13 36.49 14.80
N VAL A 360 -7.14 36.45 13.93
CA VAL A 360 -7.48 37.53 13.00
C VAL A 360 -7.86 38.82 13.74
N THR A 361 -8.64 38.72 14.82
CA THR A 361 -9.06 39.88 15.62
C THR A 361 -7.92 40.57 16.36
N THR A 362 -6.90 39.77 16.75
CA THR A 362 -5.70 40.33 17.43
C THR A 362 -4.65 40.86 16.43
N HIS A 363 -4.67 40.44 15.15
CA HIS A 363 -3.69 40.79 14.12
C HIS A 363 -4.33 41.49 12.90
N VAL A 364 -5.28 42.37 13.12
CA VAL A 364 -6.10 43.03 12.06
C VAL A 364 -5.27 43.78 10.98
N ARG A 365 -4.05 44.20 11.30
CA ARG A 365 -3.19 44.88 10.35
C ARG A 365 -2.52 43.94 9.33
N GLU A 366 -2.27 42.70 9.74
CA GLU A 366 -1.54 41.68 8.97
C GLU A 366 -2.47 40.65 8.32
N CYS A 367 -3.65 40.49 8.93
CA CYS A 367 -4.59 39.43 8.55
C CYS A 367 -5.94 39.99 8.13
N ALA A 368 -6.57 39.36 7.17
CA ALA A 368 -7.94 39.67 6.74
C ALA A 368 -8.70 38.39 6.41
N LEU A 369 -9.86 38.24 7.03
CA LEU A 369 -10.84 37.22 6.63
C LEU A 369 -11.75 37.82 5.55
N LYS A 370 -11.90 37.11 4.44
CA LYS A 370 -12.72 37.52 3.29
C LYS A 370 -13.63 36.38 2.87
N GLU A 371 -14.80 36.74 2.37
CA GLU A 371 -15.72 35.81 1.73
C GLU A 371 -15.88 36.20 0.26
N LYS A 372 -15.74 35.23 -0.63
CA LYS A 372 -15.93 35.40 -2.08
C LYS A 372 -16.49 34.11 -2.67
N ASN A 373 -17.58 34.19 -3.44
CA ASN A 373 -18.22 33.06 -4.08
C ASN A 373 -18.57 31.92 -3.06
N ASN A 374 -19.18 32.29 -1.94
CA ASN A 374 -19.49 31.38 -0.82
C ASN A 374 -18.29 30.61 -0.24
N LYS A 375 -17.07 31.06 -0.45
CA LYS A 375 -15.85 30.49 0.14
C LYS A 375 -15.19 31.51 1.05
N ARG A 376 -14.71 31.04 2.20
CA ARG A 376 -14.04 31.87 3.20
C ARG A 376 -12.53 31.73 3.08
N TYR A 377 -11.85 32.86 3.08
CA TYR A 377 -10.41 32.97 2.92
C TYR A 377 -9.79 33.77 4.05
N LEU A 378 -8.72 33.22 4.63
CA LEU A 378 -7.82 33.99 5.48
C LEU A 378 -6.62 34.45 4.63
N ARG A 379 -6.37 35.74 4.57
CA ARG A 379 -5.17 36.29 3.94
C ARG A 379 -4.25 36.85 5.01
N ILE A 380 -2.97 36.46 4.96
CA ILE A 380 -1.89 36.97 5.83
C ILE A 380 -0.82 37.54 4.94
N LYS A 381 -0.38 38.75 5.26
CA LYS A 381 0.67 39.49 4.52
C LYS A 381 2.06 39.15 5.06
N ASP A 382 3.09 39.50 4.30
CA ASP A 382 4.50 39.40 4.70
C ASP A 382 4.95 37.98 5.05
N VAL A 383 4.46 36.98 4.30
CA VAL A 383 4.87 35.58 4.38
C VAL A 383 5.73 35.28 3.15
N THR A 384 7.04 35.18 3.35
CA THR A 384 8.04 35.06 2.28
C THR A 384 8.70 33.70 2.18
N SER A 385 8.45 32.77 3.14
CA SER A 385 8.95 31.39 3.13
C SER A 385 7.88 30.41 3.61
N VAL A 386 8.04 29.13 3.25
CA VAL A 386 7.15 28.06 3.76
C VAL A 386 7.37 27.88 5.27
N GLU A 387 8.59 28.01 5.74
CA GLU A 387 8.92 27.97 7.18
C GLU A 387 8.11 28.99 7.97
N GLN A 388 8.07 30.28 7.53
CA GLN A 388 7.24 31.29 8.17
C GLN A 388 5.76 30.95 8.17
N ALA A 389 5.25 30.36 7.09
CA ALA A 389 3.87 29.90 7.02
C ALA A 389 3.59 28.79 8.06
N VAL A 390 4.50 27.84 8.22
CA VAL A 390 4.41 26.76 9.24
C VAL A 390 4.39 27.34 10.64
N GLU A 391 5.27 28.29 10.97
CA GLU A 391 5.31 28.91 12.28
C GLU A 391 4.01 29.67 12.60
N LEU A 392 3.45 30.37 11.61
CA LEU A 392 2.18 31.09 11.75
C LEU A 392 1.03 30.12 12.02
N LEU A 393 0.93 29.02 11.28
CA LEU A 393 -0.13 28.02 11.50
C LEU A 393 0.04 27.29 12.83
N ARG A 394 1.26 27.05 13.30
CA ARG A 394 1.53 26.52 14.65
C ARG A 394 1.03 27.50 15.74
N LYS A 395 1.30 28.79 15.59
CA LYS A 395 0.78 29.81 16.50
C LYS A 395 -0.75 29.82 16.54
N ILE A 396 -1.41 29.79 15.39
CA ILE A 396 -2.88 29.78 15.32
C ILE A 396 -3.44 28.51 15.99
N SER A 397 -2.86 27.35 15.72
CA SER A 397 -3.35 26.07 16.27
C SER A 397 -3.15 25.93 17.78
N SER A 398 -2.14 26.60 18.36
CA SER A 398 -1.81 26.54 19.80
C SER A 398 -2.44 27.66 20.64
N LEU A 399 -3.18 28.60 20.03
CA LEU A 399 -3.84 29.69 20.77
C LEU A 399 -4.85 29.15 21.78
N GLU A 400 -4.68 29.54 23.04
CA GLU A 400 -5.71 29.32 24.07
C GLU A 400 -6.90 30.26 23.80
N LEU A 401 -8.10 29.71 23.84
CA LEU A 401 -9.33 30.50 23.79
C LEU A 401 -9.52 31.13 25.19
N LYS A 402 -9.46 32.43 25.22
CA LYS A 402 -9.80 33.20 26.46
C LYS A 402 -11.30 33.29 26.63
#